data_bc3afe5b94ba0d5e39efabce2bd18a7a
#
_entry.id   bc3afe5b94ba0d5e39efabce2bd18a7a
#
_cell.length_a   1.000
_cell.length_b   1.000
_cell.length_c   1.000
_cell.angle_alpha   90.00
_cell.angle_beta   90.00
_cell.angle_gamma   90.00
#
_symmetry.space_group_name_H-M   'P 1'
#
loop_
_entity.id
_entity.type
_entity.pdbx_description
1 polymer ?
#
loop_
_entity_poly.entity_id
_entity_poly.type
_entity_poly.pdbx_seq_one_letter_code
_entity_poly.pdbx_strand_id
1 'polypeptide(L)'
;CLVGSEMCIRDRLMSLALFGAGVSGRLPQRSNIFCAVVILLLCYEPRWLWDAGFQLSFTTTAGLLYFYPVLSGLCTRYLPVGIAEILAVSLTAQLAALPFLIHYFHQLSLSGLAANLLLVPLLELALLLTLAGYALLPVFGLGKLLFLLAGLLLHPLLNIIHWLASGGWATVTVGSWPLLCGAVYYLLLLLLFGSSDWDDFTACERRLLIGLCCCMLVGIGLYDKFRPQPLTVHFIDVGQGDAALVVTPQRQTLLIDTGGLRGDYDTGSRI
;
A
#
# COMPACT_ATOMS: atom_id res chain seq x y z
N CYS A 1 0.07 -5.44 -21.04
CA CYS A 1 0.07 -3.95 -21.24
C CYS A 1 -1.25 -3.24 -20.89
N LEU A 2 -2.34 -3.95 -20.57
CA LEU A 2 -3.64 -3.33 -20.25
C LEU A 2 -3.79 -2.94 -18.76
N VAL A 3 -3.11 -3.60 -17.86
CA VAL A 3 -3.21 -3.37 -16.39
C VAL A 3 -2.72 -1.97 -15.98
N GLY A 4 -1.77 -1.39 -16.69
CA GLY A 4 -1.28 -0.04 -16.39
C GLY A 4 -2.21 1.10 -16.82
N SER A 5 -3.06 0.89 -17.84
CA SER A 5 -3.97 1.91 -18.34
C SER A 5 -5.17 2.12 -17.41
N GLU A 6 -5.63 1.09 -16.73
CA GLU A 6 -6.78 1.14 -15.83
C GLU A 6 -6.49 1.94 -14.55
N MET A 7 -5.28 1.82 -13.99
CA MET A 7 -4.86 2.66 -12.85
C MET A 7 -4.79 4.14 -13.23
N CYS A 8 -4.26 4.46 -14.42
CA CYS A 8 -4.19 5.84 -14.90
C CYS A 8 -5.58 6.46 -15.12
N ILE A 9 -6.57 5.69 -15.56
CA ILE A 9 -7.96 6.18 -15.76
C ILE A 9 -8.59 6.51 -14.41
N ARG A 10 -8.44 5.67 -13.40
CA ARG A 10 -8.97 5.89 -12.04
C ARG A 10 -8.43 7.18 -11.42
N ASP A 11 -7.11 7.35 -11.42
CA ASP A 11 -6.45 8.52 -10.84
C ASP A 11 -6.82 9.81 -11.59
N ARG A 12 -6.94 9.75 -12.92
CA ARG A 12 -7.39 10.89 -13.73
C ARG A 12 -8.83 11.26 -13.45
N LEU A 13 -9.75 10.29 -13.32
CA LEU A 13 -11.14 10.55 -13.00
C LEU A 13 -11.30 11.15 -11.60
N MET A 14 -10.56 10.66 -10.61
CA MET A 14 -10.55 11.24 -9.26
C MET A 14 -10.01 12.68 -9.29
N SER A 15 -8.90 12.91 -9.96
CA SER A 15 -8.30 14.24 -10.08
C SER A 15 -9.22 15.23 -10.82
N LEU A 16 -9.83 14.80 -11.92
CA LEU A 16 -10.79 15.61 -12.69
C LEU A 16 -12.04 15.91 -11.88
N ALA A 17 -12.58 14.94 -11.12
CA ALA A 17 -13.75 15.14 -10.28
C ALA A 17 -13.46 16.14 -9.14
N LEU A 18 -12.31 16.03 -8.49
CA LEU A 18 -11.85 16.96 -7.46
C LEU A 18 -11.63 18.37 -8.02
N PHE A 19 -10.98 18.46 -9.19
CA PHE A 19 -10.71 19.73 -9.86
C PHE A 19 -12.01 20.40 -10.35
N GLY A 20 -12.89 19.64 -11.00
CA GLY A 20 -14.18 20.11 -11.48
C GLY A 20 -15.10 20.63 -10.38
N ALA A 21 -15.06 19.97 -9.21
CA ALA A 21 -15.81 20.42 -8.05
C ALA A 21 -15.23 21.73 -7.47
N GLY A 22 -13.91 21.90 -7.47
CA GLY A 22 -13.25 23.15 -7.08
C GLY A 22 -13.61 24.33 -8.00
N VAL A 23 -13.69 24.11 -9.30
CA VAL A 23 -14.04 25.12 -10.31
C VAL A 23 -15.52 25.53 -10.18
N SER A 24 -16.40 24.62 -9.76
CA SER A 24 -17.85 24.93 -9.59
C SER A 24 -18.19 25.81 -8.39
N GLY A 25 -17.21 26.30 -7.63
CA GLY A 25 -17.41 27.20 -6.49
C GLY A 25 -18.22 26.62 -5.32
N ARG A 26 -18.60 25.34 -5.41
CA ARG A 26 -19.20 24.61 -4.29
C ARG A 26 -18.04 24.01 -3.49
N LEU A 27 -18.04 24.20 -2.17
CA LEU A 27 -17.14 23.47 -1.27
C LEU A 27 -17.63 22.01 -1.24
N PRO A 28 -17.11 21.13 -2.11
CA PRO A 28 -17.59 19.76 -2.11
C PRO A 28 -17.02 19.08 -0.88
N GLN A 29 -17.87 18.42 -0.15
CA GLN A 29 -17.39 17.46 0.84
C GLN A 29 -16.57 16.40 0.07
N ARG A 30 -15.28 16.35 0.34
CA ARG A 30 -14.32 15.45 -0.34
C ARG A 30 -14.81 14.00 -0.34
N SER A 31 -15.49 13.60 0.74
CA SER A 31 -16.10 12.28 0.89
C SER A 31 -17.20 12.03 -0.16
N ASN A 32 -18.05 13.02 -0.48
CA ASN A 32 -19.13 12.84 -1.46
C ASN A 32 -18.58 12.63 -2.88
N ILE A 33 -17.53 13.37 -3.23
CA ILE A 33 -16.86 13.18 -4.53
C ILE A 33 -16.22 11.80 -4.61
N PHE A 34 -15.54 11.38 -3.55
CA PHE A 34 -14.95 10.06 -3.46
C PHE A 34 -16.01 8.96 -3.66
N CYS A 35 -17.12 9.02 -2.91
CA CYS A 35 -18.21 8.05 -3.06
C CYS A 35 -18.82 8.08 -4.48
N ALA A 36 -19.04 9.27 -5.05
CA ALA A 36 -19.58 9.39 -6.39
C ALA A 36 -18.67 8.75 -7.45
N VAL A 37 -17.34 8.93 -7.36
CA VAL A 37 -16.38 8.30 -8.27
C VAL A 37 -16.37 6.78 -8.10
N VAL A 38 -16.39 6.26 -6.86
CA VAL A 38 -16.48 4.82 -6.58
C VAL A 38 -17.73 4.23 -7.23
N ILE A 39 -18.89 4.83 -7.01
CA ILE A 39 -20.16 4.36 -7.56
C ILE A 39 -20.13 4.37 -9.08
N LEU A 40 -19.64 5.44 -9.70
CA LEU A 40 -19.58 5.60 -11.14
C LEU A 40 -18.68 4.53 -11.77
N LEU A 41 -17.52 4.26 -11.19
CA LEU A 41 -16.60 3.24 -11.67
C LEU A 41 -17.17 1.83 -11.51
N LEU A 42 -17.84 1.53 -10.39
CA LEU A 42 -18.48 0.23 -10.17
C LEU A 42 -19.73 0.03 -11.03
N CYS A 43 -20.45 1.09 -11.39
CA CYS A 43 -21.52 1.02 -12.37
C CYS A 43 -21.02 0.73 -13.78
N TYR A 44 -19.81 1.22 -14.12
CA TYR A 44 -19.17 0.96 -15.41
C TYR A 44 -18.67 -0.48 -15.51
N GLU A 45 -17.92 -0.96 -14.50
CA GLU A 45 -17.37 -2.32 -14.47
C GLU A 45 -17.40 -2.87 -13.04
N PRO A 46 -18.44 -3.65 -12.66
CA PRO A 46 -18.58 -4.18 -11.30
C PRO A 46 -17.45 -5.14 -10.88
N ARG A 47 -16.77 -5.77 -11.85
CA ARG A 47 -15.67 -6.72 -11.57
C ARG A 47 -14.48 -6.07 -10.89
N TRP A 48 -14.30 -4.76 -11.05
CA TRP A 48 -13.23 -4.01 -10.39
C TRP A 48 -13.30 -4.08 -8.87
N LEU A 49 -14.47 -4.36 -8.31
CA LEU A 49 -14.58 -4.59 -6.87
C LEU A 49 -13.68 -5.71 -6.34
N TRP A 50 -13.39 -6.70 -7.18
CA TRP A 50 -12.53 -7.84 -6.84
C TRP A 50 -11.08 -7.66 -7.30
N ASP A 51 -10.75 -6.55 -7.96
CA ASP A 51 -9.41 -6.24 -8.40
C ASP A 51 -8.58 -5.67 -7.24
N ALA A 52 -7.41 -6.28 -7.00
CA ALA A 52 -6.49 -5.87 -5.93
C ALA A 52 -6.06 -4.40 -6.07
N GLY A 53 -5.81 -3.95 -7.29
CA GLY A 53 -5.43 -2.57 -7.57
C GLY A 53 -6.54 -1.57 -7.24
N PHE A 54 -7.80 -1.91 -7.55
CA PHE A 54 -8.95 -1.10 -7.17
C PHE A 54 -9.09 -1.01 -5.65
N GLN A 55 -9.07 -2.14 -4.96
CA GLN A 55 -9.21 -2.20 -3.51
C GLN A 55 -8.11 -1.41 -2.80
N LEU A 56 -6.84 -1.61 -3.17
CA LEU A 56 -5.71 -0.89 -2.59
C LEU A 56 -5.79 0.62 -2.82
N SER A 57 -6.08 1.05 -4.05
CA SER A 57 -6.16 2.48 -4.40
C SER A 57 -7.27 3.18 -3.64
N PHE A 58 -8.49 2.62 -3.66
CA PHE A 58 -9.64 3.25 -2.99
C PHE A 58 -9.56 3.18 -1.47
N THR A 59 -9.04 2.10 -0.91
CA THR A 59 -8.85 2.00 0.54
C THR A 59 -7.79 2.98 1.03
N THR A 60 -6.69 3.12 0.30
CA THR A 60 -5.64 4.09 0.62
C THR A 60 -6.18 5.51 0.54
N THR A 61 -6.95 5.84 -0.49
CA THR A 61 -7.57 7.16 -0.65
C THR A 61 -8.59 7.43 0.47
N ALA A 62 -9.44 6.46 0.82
CA ALA A 62 -10.34 6.57 1.96
C ALA A 62 -9.56 6.81 3.27
N GLY A 63 -8.48 6.05 3.49
CA GLY A 63 -7.60 6.26 4.63
C GLY A 63 -7.06 7.69 4.71
N LEU A 64 -6.57 8.22 3.59
CA LEU A 64 -6.09 9.59 3.52
C LEU A 64 -7.20 10.62 3.80
N LEU A 65 -8.43 10.38 3.36
CA LEU A 65 -9.55 11.30 3.62
C LEU A 65 -9.95 11.32 5.10
N TYR A 66 -9.97 10.16 5.76
CA TYR A 66 -10.53 10.03 7.12
C TYR A 66 -9.46 10.04 8.21
N PHE A 67 -8.30 9.41 8.02
CA PHE A 67 -7.31 9.22 9.07
C PHE A 67 -6.15 10.21 9.01
N TYR A 68 -5.82 10.75 7.81
CA TYR A 68 -4.71 11.69 7.66
C TYR A 68 -4.82 12.94 8.55
N PRO A 69 -5.99 13.61 8.70
CA PRO A 69 -6.06 14.81 9.53
C PRO A 69 -5.67 14.56 10.99
N VAL A 70 -6.04 13.39 11.52
CA VAL A 70 -5.73 13.01 12.90
C VAL A 70 -4.26 12.64 13.05
N LEU A 71 -3.73 11.81 12.12
CA LEU A 71 -2.32 11.42 12.13
C LEU A 71 -1.39 12.62 11.88
N SER A 72 -1.73 13.50 10.96
CA SER A 72 -0.98 14.73 10.70
C SER A 72 -0.90 15.60 11.95
N GLY A 73 -2.02 15.83 12.65
CA GLY A 73 -2.04 16.55 13.91
C GLY A 73 -1.22 15.90 15.01
N LEU A 74 -1.16 14.57 15.04
CA LEU A 74 -0.31 13.84 15.98
C LEU A 74 1.18 13.96 15.62
N CYS A 75 1.55 13.81 14.36
CA CYS A 75 2.93 13.88 13.90
C CYS A 75 3.50 15.30 14.03
N THR A 76 2.74 16.33 13.70
CA THR A 76 3.18 17.74 13.82
C THR A 76 3.40 18.19 15.24
N ARG A 77 2.89 17.47 16.23
CA ARG A 77 3.15 17.72 17.66
C ARG A 77 4.59 17.39 18.06
N TYR A 78 5.22 16.45 17.37
CA TYR A 78 6.56 15.93 17.75
C TYR A 78 7.63 16.20 16.69
N LEU A 79 7.24 16.50 15.45
CA LEU A 79 8.14 16.62 14.29
C LEU A 79 7.93 17.95 13.56
N PRO A 80 8.96 18.47 12.87
CA PRO A 80 8.82 19.60 11.96
C PRO A 80 7.77 19.32 10.88
N VAL A 81 6.99 20.33 10.51
CA VAL A 81 5.79 20.22 9.65
C VAL A 81 6.07 19.41 8.37
N GLY A 82 7.14 19.71 7.62
CA GLY A 82 7.43 19.01 6.35
C GLY A 82 7.69 17.51 6.53
N ILE A 83 8.43 17.11 7.56
CA ILE A 83 8.69 15.68 7.87
C ILE A 83 7.42 15.02 8.40
N ALA A 84 6.68 15.71 9.25
CA ALA A 84 5.45 15.23 9.82
C ALA A 84 4.39 14.91 8.76
N GLU A 85 4.25 15.76 7.74
CA GLU A 85 3.29 15.57 6.66
C GLU A 85 3.62 14.35 5.81
N ILE A 86 4.90 14.20 5.37
CA ILE A 86 5.34 13.03 4.59
C ILE A 86 5.13 11.74 5.39
N LEU A 87 5.51 11.77 6.67
CA LEU A 87 5.34 10.62 7.55
C LEU A 87 3.87 10.29 7.77
N ALA A 88 3.02 11.28 8.02
CA ALA A 88 1.59 11.08 8.21
C ALA A 88 0.91 10.51 6.97
N VAL A 89 1.23 11.00 5.77
CA VAL A 89 0.72 10.46 4.49
C VAL A 89 1.14 9.00 4.35
N SER A 90 2.43 8.70 4.52
CA SER A 90 2.97 7.34 4.36
C SER A 90 2.38 6.36 5.38
N LEU A 91 2.27 6.77 6.65
CA LEU A 91 1.67 5.97 7.71
C LEU A 91 0.19 5.70 7.45
N THR A 92 -0.54 6.73 7.07
CA THR A 92 -1.97 6.61 6.75
C THR A 92 -2.20 5.66 5.59
N ALA A 93 -1.42 5.78 4.52
CA ALA A 93 -1.51 4.91 3.35
C ALA A 93 -1.21 3.44 3.72
N GLN A 94 -0.14 3.19 4.49
CA GLN A 94 0.21 1.84 4.93
C GLN A 94 -0.85 1.24 5.86
N LEU A 95 -1.32 1.99 6.85
CA LEU A 95 -2.35 1.52 7.78
C LEU A 95 -3.65 1.21 7.03
N ALA A 96 -4.07 2.06 6.09
CA ALA A 96 -5.28 1.82 5.33
C ALA A 96 -5.17 0.60 4.39
N ALA A 97 -4.03 0.42 3.72
CA ALA A 97 -3.81 -0.68 2.79
C ALA A 97 -3.45 -2.01 3.46
N LEU A 98 -3.07 -2.01 4.74
CA LEU A 98 -2.46 -3.14 5.43
C LEU A 98 -3.23 -4.47 5.30
N PRO A 99 -4.56 -4.56 5.54
CA PRO A 99 -5.28 -5.82 5.40
C PRO A 99 -5.24 -6.39 3.99
N PHE A 100 -5.34 -5.53 2.98
CA PHE A 100 -5.26 -5.95 1.58
C PHE A 100 -3.84 -6.34 1.18
N LEU A 101 -2.81 -5.63 1.66
CA LEU A 101 -1.41 -6.00 1.44
C LEU A 101 -1.12 -7.39 2.01
N ILE A 102 -1.59 -7.68 3.22
CA ILE A 102 -1.42 -9.01 3.82
C ILE A 102 -2.23 -10.07 3.06
N HIS A 103 -3.45 -9.73 2.63
CA HIS A 103 -4.32 -10.69 1.93
C HIS A 103 -3.76 -11.09 0.55
N TYR A 104 -3.26 -10.11 -0.23
CA TYR A 104 -2.82 -10.37 -1.60
C TYR A 104 -1.33 -10.72 -1.71
N PHE A 105 -0.48 -10.09 -0.91
CA PHE A 105 0.97 -10.21 -1.05
C PHE A 105 1.63 -11.00 0.07
N HIS A 106 0.94 -11.25 1.19
CA HIS A 106 1.48 -11.93 2.37
C HIS A 106 2.79 -11.31 2.91
N GLN A 107 3.04 -10.06 2.58
CA GLN A 107 4.26 -9.32 2.93
C GLN A 107 3.92 -7.95 3.47
N LEU A 108 4.68 -7.53 4.46
CA LEU A 108 4.64 -6.19 5.02
C LEU A 108 6.00 -5.53 4.83
N SER A 109 6.04 -4.40 4.13
CA SER A 109 7.26 -3.64 3.92
C SER A 109 7.49 -2.65 5.07
N LEU A 110 8.42 -2.96 5.95
CA LEU A 110 8.85 -2.03 7.01
C LEU A 110 9.79 -0.95 6.46
N SER A 111 10.61 -1.30 5.46
CA SER A 111 11.49 -0.35 4.79
C SER A 111 10.75 0.71 3.98
N GLY A 112 9.50 0.43 3.57
CA GLY A 112 8.69 1.35 2.77
C GLY A 112 8.44 2.70 3.45
N LEU A 113 8.28 2.72 4.78
CA LEU A 113 8.10 3.97 5.52
C LEU A 113 9.37 4.85 5.47
N ALA A 114 10.53 4.24 5.74
CA ALA A 114 11.82 4.92 5.65
C ALA A 114 12.16 5.34 4.22
N ALA A 115 11.83 4.47 3.25
CA ALA A 115 11.99 4.75 1.84
C ALA A 115 11.15 5.97 1.42
N ASN A 116 9.88 6.01 1.75
CA ASN A 116 9.00 7.13 1.40
C ASN A 116 9.49 8.45 2.01
N LEU A 117 9.92 8.44 3.26
CA LEU A 117 10.43 9.65 3.93
C LEU A 117 11.68 10.22 3.24
N LEU A 118 12.56 9.34 2.78
CA LEU A 118 13.85 9.74 2.20
C LEU A 118 13.77 9.91 0.68
N LEU A 119 13.11 8.97 -0.02
CA LEU A 119 13.17 8.90 -1.47
C LEU A 119 12.16 9.82 -2.15
N VAL A 120 10.94 9.98 -1.58
CA VAL A 120 9.89 10.79 -2.23
C VAL A 120 10.35 12.22 -2.49
N PRO A 121 10.86 13.01 -1.52
CA PRO A 121 11.27 14.39 -1.79
C PRO A 121 12.45 14.48 -2.77
N LEU A 122 13.35 13.49 -2.77
CA LEU A 122 14.48 13.47 -3.70
C LEU A 122 14.02 13.11 -5.13
N LEU A 123 13.05 12.20 -5.27
CA LEU A 123 12.45 11.86 -6.56
C LEU A 123 11.65 13.03 -7.14
N GLU A 124 10.90 13.76 -6.31
CA GLU A 124 10.19 14.98 -6.74
C GLU A 124 11.18 16.04 -7.26
N LEU A 125 12.29 16.25 -6.56
CA LEU A 125 13.33 17.15 -7.01
C LEU A 125 13.96 16.69 -8.33
N ALA A 126 14.27 15.40 -8.48
CA ALA A 126 14.81 14.86 -9.72
C ALA A 126 13.82 15.00 -10.88
N LEU A 127 12.52 14.80 -10.62
CA LEU A 127 11.46 15.00 -11.60
C LEU A 127 11.37 16.46 -12.06
N LEU A 128 11.39 17.40 -11.11
CA LEU A 128 11.37 18.83 -11.42
C LEU A 128 12.59 19.25 -12.25
N LEU A 129 13.80 18.79 -11.87
CA LEU A 129 15.02 19.04 -12.64
C LEU A 129 14.94 18.47 -14.06
N THR A 130 14.35 17.28 -14.22
CA THR A 130 14.19 16.64 -15.53
C THR A 130 13.19 17.39 -16.40
N LEU A 131 12.04 17.80 -15.84
CA LEU A 131 11.04 18.59 -16.56
C LEU A 131 11.58 19.97 -16.96
N ALA A 132 12.27 20.65 -16.04
CA ALA A 132 12.93 21.94 -16.33
C ALA A 132 14.02 21.76 -17.37
N GLY A 133 14.80 20.68 -17.28
CA GLY A 133 15.84 20.34 -18.28
C GLY A 133 15.24 20.13 -19.67
N TYR A 134 14.10 19.47 -19.77
CA TYR A 134 13.38 19.29 -21.03
C TYR A 134 12.88 20.64 -21.60
N ALA A 135 12.26 21.47 -20.76
CA ALA A 135 11.76 22.79 -21.17
C ALA A 135 12.88 23.74 -21.63
N LEU A 136 14.07 23.62 -21.06
CA LEU A 136 15.23 24.46 -21.33
C LEU A 136 16.22 23.83 -22.33
N LEU A 137 15.87 22.72 -22.99
CA LEU A 137 16.67 22.08 -24.05
C LEU A 137 17.13 23.07 -25.15
N PRO A 138 16.26 23.99 -25.64
CA PRO A 138 16.66 24.93 -26.69
C PRO A 138 17.63 26.04 -26.19
N VAL A 139 17.81 26.19 -24.85
CA VAL A 139 18.66 27.22 -24.28
C VAL A 139 20.08 26.69 -24.02
N PHE A 140 21.02 27.03 -24.86
CA PHE A 140 22.47 26.81 -24.78
C PHE A 140 22.99 25.97 -23.61
N GLY A 141 22.87 24.67 -23.67
CA GLY A 141 23.48 23.74 -22.72
C GLY A 141 22.84 23.66 -21.32
N LEU A 142 21.95 24.59 -20.95
CA LEU A 142 21.33 24.63 -19.62
C LEU A 142 20.48 23.37 -19.36
N GLY A 143 19.74 22.89 -20.37
CA GLY A 143 19.00 21.64 -20.29
C GLY A 143 19.89 20.43 -19.98
N LYS A 144 21.07 20.35 -20.60
CA LYS A 144 22.05 19.28 -20.34
C LYS A 144 22.57 19.31 -18.91
N LEU A 145 22.81 20.49 -18.36
CA LEU A 145 23.26 20.66 -16.98
C LEU A 145 22.20 20.15 -16.00
N LEU A 146 20.92 20.47 -16.24
CA LEU A 146 19.81 20.02 -15.39
C LEU A 146 19.62 18.49 -15.45
N PHE A 147 19.78 17.88 -16.62
CA PHE A 147 19.77 16.42 -16.75
C PHE A 147 20.94 15.77 -16.01
N LEU A 148 22.14 16.39 -16.08
CA LEU A 148 23.31 15.89 -15.35
C LEU A 148 23.08 15.96 -13.83
N LEU A 149 22.50 17.05 -13.33
CA LEU A 149 22.15 17.20 -11.91
C LEU A 149 21.09 16.19 -11.49
N ALA A 150 20.06 15.97 -12.31
CA ALA A 150 19.05 14.93 -12.05
C ALA A 150 19.67 13.53 -12.02
N GLY A 151 20.58 13.21 -12.94
CA GLY A 151 21.32 11.95 -12.96
C GLY A 151 22.22 11.77 -11.74
N LEU A 152 22.92 12.82 -11.33
CA LEU A 152 23.76 12.82 -10.13
C LEU A 152 22.95 12.56 -8.86
N LEU A 153 21.69 13.05 -8.83
CA LEU A 153 20.77 12.80 -7.72
C LEU A 153 20.19 11.38 -7.75
N LEU A 154 19.85 10.86 -8.92
CA LEU A 154 19.23 9.55 -9.09
C LEU A 154 20.18 8.39 -8.81
N HIS A 155 21.47 8.54 -9.15
CA HIS A 155 22.44 7.46 -8.98
C HIS A 155 22.60 6.99 -7.51
N PRO A 156 22.87 7.88 -6.53
CA PRO A 156 22.93 7.48 -5.12
C PRO A 156 21.58 6.98 -4.60
N LEU A 157 20.46 7.48 -5.15
CA LEU A 157 19.12 7.06 -4.79
C LEU A 157 18.89 5.57 -5.09
N LEU A 158 19.32 5.10 -6.26
CA LEU A 158 19.26 3.70 -6.64
C LEU A 158 20.08 2.82 -5.67
N ASN A 159 21.26 3.27 -5.26
CA ASN A 159 22.07 2.55 -4.28
C ASN A 159 21.40 2.47 -2.90
N ILE A 160 20.73 3.54 -2.47
CA ILE A 160 19.96 3.56 -1.22
C ILE A 160 18.78 2.57 -1.30
N ILE A 161 18.07 2.54 -2.44
CA ILE A 161 16.96 1.58 -2.66
C ILE A 161 17.49 0.15 -2.57
N HIS A 162 18.59 -0.17 -3.25
CA HIS A 162 19.21 -1.48 -3.18
C HIS A 162 19.62 -1.86 -1.75
N TRP A 163 20.22 -0.93 -1.02
CA TRP A 163 20.59 -1.15 0.37
C TRP A 163 19.38 -1.38 1.27
N LEU A 164 18.31 -0.58 1.13
CA LEU A 164 17.06 -0.75 1.87
C LEU A 164 16.36 -2.07 1.53
N ALA A 165 16.43 -2.51 0.28
CA ALA A 165 15.78 -3.74 -0.17
C ALA A 165 16.59 -5.01 0.21
N SER A 166 17.92 -4.92 0.31
CA SER A 166 18.79 -6.07 0.64
C SER A 166 18.77 -6.46 2.11
N GLY A 167 18.24 -5.59 2.98
CA GLY A 167 18.14 -5.89 4.41
C GLY A 167 17.10 -6.96 4.71
N GLY A 168 17.44 -7.99 5.48
CA GLY A 168 16.49 -9.03 5.92
C GLY A 168 15.31 -8.50 6.76
N TRP A 169 15.33 -7.22 7.11
CA TRP A 169 14.26 -6.48 7.78
C TRP A 169 13.35 -5.69 6.81
N ALA A 170 13.71 -5.66 5.54
CA ALA A 170 13.01 -4.88 4.52
C ALA A 170 11.54 -5.30 4.37
N THR A 171 11.30 -6.60 4.40
CA THR A 171 9.97 -7.19 4.29
C THR A 171 9.78 -8.28 5.35
N VAL A 172 8.63 -8.27 5.99
CA VAL A 172 8.21 -9.32 6.92
C VAL A 172 7.11 -10.12 6.23
N THR A 173 7.34 -11.43 6.10
CA THR A 173 6.29 -12.34 5.61
C THR A 173 5.27 -12.57 6.70
N VAL A 174 4.02 -12.34 6.39
CA VAL A 174 2.89 -12.50 7.32
C VAL A 174 1.97 -13.58 6.76
N GLY A 175 1.47 -14.46 7.64
CA GLY A 175 0.48 -15.46 7.24
C GLY A 175 -0.81 -14.81 6.70
N SER A 176 -1.60 -15.59 5.99
CA SER A 176 -2.88 -15.13 5.45
C SER A 176 -3.83 -14.68 6.57
N TRP A 177 -4.38 -13.48 6.44
CA TRP A 177 -5.40 -12.99 7.36
C TRP A 177 -6.78 -13.41 6.90
N PRO A 178 -7.60 -14.03 7.77
CA PRO A 178 -9.01 -14.24 7.45
C PRO A 178 -9.72 -12.88 7.30
N LEU A 179 -10.75 -12.87 6.45
CA LEU A 179 -11.50 -11.64 6.13
C LEU A 179 -12.03 -10.92 7.39
N LEU A 180 -12.36 -11.71 8.41
CA LEU A 180 -12.82 -11.22 9.71
C LEU A 180 -11.76 -10.35 10.40
N CYS A 181 -10.47 -10.71 10.31
CA CYS A 181 -9.37 -9.89 10.86
C CYS A 181 -9.31 -8.52 10.19
N GLY A 182 -9.50 -8.45 8.88
CA GLY A 182 -9.57 -7.20 8.14
C GLY A 182 -10.72 -6.30 8.61
N ALA A 183 -11.92 -6.89 8.80
CA ALA A 183 -13.08 -6.16 9.30
C ALA A 183 -12.86 -5.62 10.72
N VAL A 184 -12.37 -6.45 11.64
CA VAL A 184 -12.04 -6.02 13.02
C VAL A 184 -10.95 -4.96 13.03
N TYR A 185 -9.96 -5.07 12.16
CA TYR A 185 -8.90 -4.10 12.02
C TYR A 185 -9.43 -2.72 11.56
N TYR A 186 -10.30 -2.68 10.54
CA TYR A 186 -10.89 -1.41 10.10
C TYR A 186 -11.81 -0.81 11.17
N LEU A 187 -12.55 -1.65 11.89
CA LEU A 187 -13.32 -1.17 13.04
C LEU A 187 -12.40 -0.55 14.08
N LEU A 188 -11.28 -1.18 14.38
CA LEU A 188 -10.26 -0.63 15.29
C LEU A 188 -9.70 0.70 14.80
N LEU A 189 -9.37 0.82 13.50
CA LEU A 189 -8.91 2.09 12.93
C LEU A 189 -9.97 3.19 13.04
N LEU A 190 -11.23 2.87 12.77
CA LEU A 190 -12.34 3.82 12.93
C LEU A 190 -12.51 4.27 14.38
N LEU A 191 -12.38 3.36 15.35
CA LEU A 191 -12.45 3.70 16.77
C LEU A 191 -11.25 4.54 17.25
N LEU A 192 -10.07 4.34 16.66
CA LEU A 192 -8.85 5.09 17.02
C LEU A 192 -8.81 6.48 16.38
N PHE A 193 -9.16 6.57 15.10
CA PHE A 193 -8.95 7.75 14.27
C PHE A 193 -10.25 8.38 13.73
N GLY A 194 -11.42 7.77 13.97
CA GLY A 194 -12.71 8.34 13.62
C GLY A 194 -12.90 9.70 14.29
N SER A 195 -13.32 10.67 13.50
CA SER A 195 -13.58 12.03 13.97
C SER A 195 -14.76 12.09 14.94
N SER A 196 -14.91 13.23 15.60
CA SER A 196 -15.79 13.57 16.73
C SER A 196 -17.29 13.24 16.62
N ASP A 197 -17.75 12.62 15.56
CA ASP A 197 -19.17 12.19 15.42
C ASP A 197 -19.54 11.02 16.38
N TRP A 198 -18.57 10.54 17.17
CA TRP A 198 -18.75 9.53 18.21
C TRP A 198 -18.96 10.15 19.61
N ASP A 199 -19.48 11.39 19.65
CA ASP A 199 -19.75 12.10 20.91
C ASP A 199 -20.76 11.36 21.82
N ASP A 200 -21.54 10.44 21.24
CA ASP A 200 -22.49 9.59 21.98
C ASP A 200 -21.81 8.45 22.79
N PHE A 201 -20.54 8.11 22.47
CA PHE A 201 -19.81 7.10 23.20
C PHE A 201 -18.97 7.69 24.32
N THR A 202 -19.16 7.20 25.54
CA THR A 202 -18.31 7.58 26.65
C THR A 202 -16.87 7.11 26.41
N ALA A 203 -15.89 7.86 26.92
CA ALA A 203 -14.47 7.51 26.77
C ALA A 203 -14.16 6.09 27.33
N CYS A 204 -14.98 5.61 28.26
CA CYS A 204 -14.85 4.25 28.83
C CYS A 204 -15.29 3.18 27.85
N GLU A 205 -16.45 3.37 27.21
CA GLU A 205 -16.99 2.43 26.20
C GLU A 205 -16.06 2.32 25.01
N ARG A 206 -15.53 3.44 24.51
CA ARG A 206 -14.56 3.46 23.42
C ARG A 206 -13.29 2.69 23.77
N ARG A 207 -12.72 2.87 24.98
CA ARG A 207 -11.55 2.11 25.43
C ARG A 207 -11.83 0.63 25.54
N LEU A 208 -13.01 0.26 26.00
CA LEU A 208 -13.45 -1.13 26.14
C LEU A 208 -13.59 -1.79 24.75
N LEU A 209 -14.19 -1.11 23.77
CA LEU A 209 -14.30 -1.58 22.40
C LEU A 209 -12.92 -1.75 21.73
N ILE A 210 -12.01 -0.80 21.91
CA ILE A 210 -10.63 -0.89 21.42
C ILE A 210 -9.95 -2.12 22.03
N GLY A 211 -10.07 -2.31 23.34
CA GLY A 211 -9.52 -3.48 24.04
C GLY A 211 -10.09 -4.79 23.51
N LEU A 212 -11.40 -4.84 23.26
CA LEU A 212 -12.07 -6.01 22.70
C LEU A 212 -11.56 -6.31 21.28
N CYS A 213 -11.46 -5.31 20.40
CA CYS A 213 -10.92 -5.49 19.06
C CYS A 213 -9.48 -5.98 19.09
N CYS A 214 -8.64 -5.42 19.94
CA CYS A 214 -7.26 -5.89 20.12
C CYS A 214 -7.20 -7.34 20.59
N CYS A 215 -8.01 -7.71 21.57
CA CYS A 215 -8.11 -9.09 22.07
C CYS A 215 -8.59 -10.04 20.98
N MET A 216 -9.58 -9.64 20.16
CA MET A 216 -10.05 -10.44 19.03
C MET A 216 -8.94 -10.67 17.98
N LEU A 217 -8.21 -9.61 17.59
CA LEU A 217 -7.10 -9.74 16.64
C LEU A 217 -6.00 -10.67 17.17
N VAL A 218 -5.61 -10.51 18.43
CA VAL A 218 -4.63 -11.39 19.08
C VAL A 218 -5.17 -12.82 19.17
N GLY A 219 -6.42 -12.99 19.58
CA GLY A 219 -7.07 -14.30 19.69
C GLY A 219 -7.14 -15.05 18.36
N ILE A 220 -7.51 -14.36 17.27
CA ILE A 220 -7.54 -14.94 15.93
C ILE A 220 -6.13 -15.33 15.47
N GLY A 221 -5.14 -14.46 15.70
CA GLY A 221 -3.75 -14.74 15.34
C GLY A 221 -3.17 -15.93 16.12
N LEU A 222 -3.49 -16.06 17.40
CA LEU A 222 -3.10 -17.21 18.21
C LEU A 222 -3.83 -18.48 17.73
N TYR A 223 -5.13 -18.40 17.48
CA TYR A 223 -5.90 -19.52 16.98
C TYR A 223 -5.33 -20.07 15.67
N ASP A 224 -4.99 -19.19 14.71
CA ASP A 224 -4.41 -19.60 13.44
C ASP A 224 -3.01 -20.23 13.59
N LYS A 225 -2.25 -19.76 14.58
CA LYS A 225 -0.93 -20.33 14.91
C LYS A 225 -1.03 -21.73 15.53
N PHE A 226 -2.04 -21.96 16.38
CA PHE A 226 -2.19 -23.22 17.10
C PHE A 226 -3.15 -24.20 16.42
N ARG A 227 -3.90 -23.77 15.41
CA ARG A 227 -4.78 -24.64 14.64
C ARG A 227 -3.97 -25.74 13.94
N PRO A 228 -4.34 -27.02 14.12
CA PRO A 228 -3.73 -28.10 13.36
C PRO A 228 -3.98 -27.87 11.87
N GLN A 229 -2.91 -27.79 11.11
CA GLN A 229 -3.01 -27.61 9.66
C GLN A 229 -3.41 -28.94 9.02
N PRO A 230 -4.37 -28.96 8.08
CA PRO A 230 -4.62 -30.17 7.30
C PRO A 230 -3.41 -30.49 6.41
N LEU A 231 -3.29 -31.74 5.98
CA LEU A 231 -2.37 -32.08 4.91
C LEU A 231 -2.80 -31.35 3.66
N THR A 232 -1.94 -30.46 3.15
CA THR A 232 -2.21 -29.69 1.93
C THR A 232 -1.18 -30.02 0.87
N VAL A 233 -1.66 -30.15 -0.37
CA VAL A 233 -0.81 -30.31 -1.55
C VAL A 233 -1.05 -29.13 -2.46
N HIS A 234 -0.03 -28.34 -2.66
CA HIS A 234 -0.05 -27.18 -3.56
C HIS A 234 0.61 -27.58 -4.88
N PHE A 235 -0.13 -27.54 -5.97
CA PHE A 235 0.42 -27.66 -7.31
C PHE A 235 0.86 -26.27 -7.75
N ILE A 236 2.15 -26.15 -8.06
CA ILE A 236 2.78 -24.87 -8.42
C ILE A 236 2.86 -24.79 -9.94
N ASP A 237 2.31 -23.74 -10.53
CA ASP A 237 2.45 -23.47 -11.95
C ASP A 237 3.87 -22.93 -12.24
N VAL A 238 4.74 -23.80 -12.72
CA VAL A 238 6.12 -23.47 -13.08
C VAL A 238 6.29 -23.25 -14.60
N GLY A 239 5.18 -23.24 -15.34
CA GLY A 239 5.13 -23.02 -16.78
C GLY A 239 5.47 -24.29 -17.57
N GLN A 240 6.65 -24.85 -17.49
CA GLN A 240 7.02 -26.15 -18.08
C GLN A 240 7.52 -27.11 -17.00
N GLY A 241 6.89 -28.27 -16.93
CA GLY A 241 7.13 -29.29 -15.89
C GLY A 241 6.10 -29.25 -14.78
N ASP A 242 6.22 -30.17 -13.84
CA ASP A 242 5.35 -30.31 -12.69
C ASP A 242 6.10 -29.91 -11.42
N ALA A 243 5.45 -29.21 -10.52
CA ALA A 243 5.97 -28.95 -9.19
C ALA A 243 4.86 -29.05 -8.17
N ALA A 244 5.10 -29.74 -7.07
CA ALA A 244 4.13 -29.89 -6.00
C ALA A 244 4.79 -29.72 -4.63
N LEU A 245 4.18 -28.88 -3.80
CA LEU A 245 4.59 -28.67 -2.41
C LEU A 245 3.57 -29.36 -1.49
N VAL A 246 4.03 -30.36 -0.75
CA VAL A 246 3.23 -31.04 0.26
C VAL A 246 3.56 -30.43 1.62
N VAL A 247 2.54 -29.96 2.32
CA VAL A 247 2.69 -29.41 3.68
C VAL A 247 1.94 -30.36 4.65
N THR A 248 2.68 -30.91 5.58
CA THR A 248 2.12 -31.82 6.59
C THR A 248 1.46 -31.05 7.74
N PRO A 249 0.58 -31.70 8.54
CA PRO A 249 0.00 -31.10 9.75
C PRO A 249 1.04 -30.60 10.76
N GLN A 250 2.23 -31.16 10.74
CA GLN A 250 3.38 -30.78 11.60
C GLN A 250 4.21 -29.63 11.00
N ARG A 251 3.74 -29.00 9.91
CA ARG A 251 4.43 -27.94 9.16
C ARG A 251 5.77 -28.38 8.53
N GLN A 252 5.95 -29.66 8.31
CA GLN A 252 7.04 -30.15 7.48
C GLN A 252 6.66 -29.99 6.01
N THR A 253 7.59 -29.50 5.21
CA THR A 253 7.37 -29.28 3.79
C THR A 253 8.17 -30.26 2.97
N LEU A 254 7.53 -30.86 1.96
CA LEU A 254 8.16 -31.73 0.98
C LEU A 254 7.90 -31.13 -0.41
N LEU A 255 8.95 -30.74 -1.09
CA LEU A 255 8.87 -30.27 -2.47
C LEU A 255 9.12 -31.46 -3.40
N ILE A 256 8.17 -31.74 -4.28
CA ILE A 256 8.24 -32.81 -5.28
C ILE A 256 8.38 -32.14 -6.62
N ASP A 257 9.55 -32.34 -7.24
CA ASP A 257 9.95 -31.70 -8.49
C ASP A 257 9.91 -30.17 -8.40
N THR A 258 10.67 -29.51 -9.22
CA THR A 258 10.71 -28.03 -9.23
C THR A 258 10.35 -27.46 -10.60
N GLY A 259 10.03 -28.36 -11.56
CA GLY A 259 9.96 -27.97 -12.95
C GLY A 259 11.32 -27.48 -13.44
N GLY A 260 11.47 -27.18 -14.67
CA GLY A 260 12.69 -26.54 -15.15
C GLY A 260 12.80 -26.55 -16.65
N LEU A 261 13.08 -25.38 -17.20
CA LEU A 261 13.65 -25.25 -18.53
C LEU A 261 15.17 -25.49 -18.43
N ARG A 262 15.71 -26.33 -19.33
CA ARG A 262 17.17 -26.42 -19.52
C ARG A 262 17.63 -25.06 -20.07
N GLY A 263 18.26 -24.23 -19.23
CA GLY A 263 18.82 -22.93 -19.60
C GLY A 263 19.05 -22.03 -18.37
N ASP A 264 19.54 -20.83 -18.57
CA ASP A 264 19.83 -19.83 -17.53
C ASP A 264 18.58 -19.25 -16.81
N TYR A 265 17.43 -19.88 -16.97
CA TYR A 265 16.18 -19.41 -16.36
C TYR A 265 15.96 -20.08 -15.00
N ASP A 266 16.19 -19.33 -13.95
CA ASP A 266 15.97 -19.79 -12.56
C ASP A 266 14.48 -19.72 -12.22
N THR A 267 13.80 -20.86 -12.26
CA THR A 267 12.40 -20.99 -11.83
C THR A 267 12.27 -20.90 -10.30
N GLY A 268 13.31 -21.21 -9.55
CA GLY A 268 13.33 -21.12 -8.08
C GLY A 268 13.18 -19.72 -7.53
N SER A 269 13.52 -18.70 -8.31
CA SER A 269 13.36 -17.29 -7.92
C SER A 269 11.90 -16.82 -7.92
N ARG A 270 10.96 -17.63 -8.46
CA ARG A 270 9.51 -17.34 -8.51
C ARG A 270 8.69 -18.13 -7.49
N ILE A 271 9.27 -19.11 -6.82
CA ILE A 271 8.67 -19.88 -5.76
C ILE A 271 9.04 -19.27 -4.39
#